data_628a367db17530a30ceee9f2efcd6efc
#
_entry.id   628a367db17530a30ceee9f2efcd6efc
#
_cell.length_a   1.000
_cell.length_b   1.000
_cell.length_c   1.000
_cell.angle_alpha   90.00
_cell.angle_beta   90.00
_cell.angle_gamma   90.00
#
_symmetry.space_group_name_H-M   'P 1'
#
loop_
_entity.id
_entity.type
_entity.pdbx_description
1 polymer ?
#
loop_
_entity_poly.entity_id
_entity_poly.type
_entity_poly.pdbx_seq_one_letter_code
_entity_poly.pdbx_strand_id
1 'polypeptide(L)'
;MVIATKFGIVRQAGTYERRIDNSPAYIRAACEASLQRLGVEQIDLYYCHRRDAAVPIEEVVGAMAELVRAGKVKAIGLSEVSADTLRRAHAVHPIAALQSEYSLFTREPETDVLPACRELGTAFVAYSPLGRAMLTGALDTAKLEAGDFRANNPRFQGEAAAANAALVEQLGALAREWGLTPAQLALAWMLARQPHAIPIPGTRRIARLEENLAAARWR
;
A
#
# COMPACT_ATOMS: atom_id res chain seq x y z
N MET A 1 -2.13 5.52 -18.60
CA MET A 1 -1.58 5.48 -17.21
C MET A 1 -2.76 5.50 -16.25
N VAL A 2 -2.74 4.75 -15.16
CA VAL A 2 -3.77 4.79 -14.11
C VAL A 2 -3.27 5.68 -12.97
N ILE A 3 -4.05 6.69 -12.58
CA ILE A 3 -3.72 7.62 -11.51
C ILE A 3 -4.53 7.26 -10.28
N ALA A 4 -3.85 6.94 -9.17
CA ALA A 4 -4.44 6.67 -7.87
C ALA A 4 -4.02 7.73 -6.85
N THR A 5 -4.99 8.31 -6.15
CA THR A 5 -4.74 9.24 -5.04
C THR A 5 -5.60 8.92 -3.83
N LYS A 6 -5.35 9.61 -2.71
CA LYS A 6 -5.96 9.25 -1.43
C LYS A 6 -6.42 10.50 -0.66
N PHE A 7 -7.48 10.33 0.16
CA PHE A 7 -7.91 11.28 1.19
C PHE A 7 -7.84 10.64 2.57
N GLY A 8 -8.21 11.38 3.60
CA GLY A 8 -8.43 10.87 4.96
C GLY A 8 -7.31 11.22 5.95
N ILE A 9 -6.09 11.49 5.49
CA ILE A 9 -5.03 12.04 6.34
C ILE A 9 -4.93 13.53 6.07
N VAL A 10 -5.43 14.33 7.00
CA VAL A 10 -5.28 15.80 6.97
C VAL A 10 -3.88 16.17 7.44
N ARG A 11 -3.18 16.93 6.64
CA ARG A 11 -1.86 17.47 6.96
C ARG A 11 -1.91 18.97 6.99
N GLN A 12 -1.32 19.57 8.00
CA GLN A 12 -1.09 20.99 8.06
C GLN A 12 0.38 21.27 7.68
N ALA A 13 0.58 22.23 6.82
CA ALA A 13 1.93 22.61 6.40
C ALA A 13 2.77 23.02 7.61
N GLY A 14 4.02 22.53 7.70
CA GLY A 14 4.94 22.84 8.78
C GLY A 14 4.76 22.06 10.09
N THR A 15 3.78 21.14 10.17
CA THR A 15 3.58 20.30 11.35
C THR A 15 3.62 18.81 10.99
N TYR A 16 4.03 17.97 11.96
CA TYR A 16 3.98 16.50 11.84
C TYR A 16 2.62 15.94 12.29
N GLU A 17 1.73 16.80 12.78
CA GLU A 17 0.41 16.38 13.24
C GLU A 17 -0.42 15.81 12.08
N ARG A 18 -1.04 14.69 12.36
CA ARG A 18 -1.92 13.99 11.42
C ARG A 18 -3.27 13.81 12.08
N ARG A 19 -4.28 14.44 11.52
CA ARG A 19 -5.68 14.18 11.86
C ARG A 19 -6.31 13.31 10.78
N ILE A 20 -7.14 12.36 11.18
CA ILE A 20 -7.94 11.60 10.23
C ILE A 20 -9.28 12.31 10.09
N ASP A 21 -9.75 12.46 8.85
CA ASP A 21 -11.05 13.03 8.55
C ASP A 21 -11.68 12.26 7.38
N ASN A 22 -12.77 11.55 7.68
CA ASN A 22 -13.54 10.83 6.66
C ASN A 22 -14.96 11.41 6.54
N SER A 23 -15.18 12.65 6.96
CA SER A 23 -16.46 13.30 6.76
C SER A 23 -16.80 13.46 5.27
N PRO A 24 -18.06 13.33 4.86
CA PRO A 24 -18.49 13.53 3.47
C PRO A 24 -18.05 14.87 2.90
N ALA A 25 -18.04 15.92 3.71
CA ALA A 25 -17.57 17.25 3.30
C ALA A 25 -16.09 17.24 2.94
N TYR A 26 -15.23 16.62 3.80
CA TYR A 26 -13.81 16.52 3.55
C TYR A 26 -13.50 15.60 2.34
N ILE A 27 -14.22 14.49 2.18
CA ILE A 27 -14.06 13.57 1.04
C ILE A 27 -14.23 14.33 -0.28
N ARG A 28 -15.28 15.15 -0.39
CA ARG A 28 -15.56 15.96 -1.59
C ARG A 28 -14.48 17.03 -1.81
N ALA A 29 -14.15 17.79 -0.77
CA ALA A 29 -13.14 18.85 -0.85
C ALA A 29 -11.75 18.31 -1.22
N ALA A 30 -11.34 17.18 -0.64
CA ALA A 30 -10.06 16.54 -0.95
C ALA A 30 -10.01 15.96 -2.38
N CYS A 31 -11.15 15.50 -2.91
CA CYS A 31 -11.27 15.10 -4.32
C CYS A 31 -11.05 16.27 -5.27
N GLU A 32 -11.75 17.38 -5.07
CA GLU A 32 -11.60 18.60 -5.87
C GLU A 32 -10.15 19.11 -5.86
N ALA A 33 -9.56 19.19 -4.66
CA ALA A 33 -8.16 19.59 -4.51
C ALA A 33 -7.19 18.63 -5.22
N SER A 34 -7.50 17.32 -5.26
CA SER A 34 -6.70 16.33 -5.98
C SER A 34 -6.81 16.50 -7.51
N LEU A 35 -8.01 16.70 -8.02
CA LEU A 35 -8.25 16.98 -9.45
C LEU A 35 -7.46 18.21 -9.92
N GLN A 36 -7.53 19.30 -9.14
CA GLN A 36 -6.80 20.53 -9.43
C GLN A 36 -5.28 20.34 -9.42
N ARG A 37 -4.73 19.68 -8.38
CA ARG A 37 -3.27 19.45 -8.28
C ARG A 37 -2.74 18.51 -9.36
N LEU A 38 -3.52 17.54 -9.77
CA LEU A 38 -3.15 16.58 -10.82
C LEU A 38 -3.38 17.13 -12.23
N GLY A 39 -4.17 18.20 -12.39
CA GLY A 39 -4.54 18.75 -13.69
C GLY A 39 -5.36 17.77 -14.53
N VAL A 40 -6.24 16.98 -13.90
CA VAL A 40 -7.08 15.99 -14.57
C VAL A 40 -8.55 16.25 -14.25
N GLU A 41 -9.44 15.90 -15.18
CA GLU A 41 -10.89 16.02 -14.97
C GLU A 41 -11.47 14.85 -14.17
N GLN A 42 -10.78 13.69 -14.18
CA GLN A 42 -11.23 12.49 -13.52
C GLN A 42 -10.04 11.69 -12.94
N ILE A 43 -10.19 11.20 -11.70
CA ILE A 43 -9.25 10.32 -11.02
C ILE A 43 -9.62 8.86 -11.33
N ASP A 44 -8.66 8.03 -11.75
CA ASP A 44 -8.95 6.63 -12.04
C ASP A 44 -9.28 5.82 -10.78
N LEU A 45 -8.57 6.08 -9.66
CA LEU A 45 -8.79 5.34 -8.41
C LEU A 45 -8.61 6.26 -7.19
N TYR A 46 -9.65 6.39 -6.38
CA TYR A 46 -9.66 7.25 -5.21
C TYR A 46 -9.78 6.44 -3.94
N TYR A 47 -8.78 6.54 -3.04
CA TYR A 47 -8.71 5.74 -1.82
C TYR A 47 -9.08 6.52 -0.56
N CYS A 48 -9.78 5.86 0.37
CA CYS A 48 -9.73 6.21 1.78
C CYS A 48 -8.40 5.67 2.35
N HIS A 49 -7.48 6.59 2.73
CA HIS A 49 -6.10 6.24 3.15
C HIS A 49 -6.05 5.62 4.55
N ARG A 50 -6.84 6.17 5.48
CA ARG A 50 -7.04 5.64 6.84
C ARG A 50 -8.49 5.85 7.23
N ARG A 51 -9.08 4.82 7.82
CA ARG A 51 -10.44 4.88 8.33
C ARG A 51 -10.46 5.64 9.65
N ASP A 52 -11.41 6.58 9.79
CA ASP A 52 -11.85 7.10 11.06
C ASP A 52 -12.91 6.15 11.63
N ALA A 53 -12.62 5.55 12.79
CA ALA A 53 -13.55 4.62 13.43
C ALA A 53 -14.86 5.28 13.89
N ALA A 54 -14.84 6.61 14.07
CA ALA A 54 -16.03 7.37 14.47
C ALA A 54 -17.03 7.56 13.33
N VAL A 55 -16.60 7.39 12.06
CA VAL A 55 -17.48 7.51 10.90
C VAL A 55 -17.80 6.11 10.36
N PRO A 56 -19.09 5.73 10.24
CA PRO A 56 -19.48 4.45 9.64
C PRO A 56 -18.90 4.29 8.24
N ILE A 57 -18.38 3.09 7.94
CA ILE A 57 -17.76 2.85 6.62
C ILE A 57 -18.75 3.01 5.48
N GLU A 58 -20.01 2.74 5.75
CA GLU A 58 -21.11 2.87 4.81
C GLU A 58 -21.33 4.33 4.40
N GLU A 59 -21.18 5.27 5.33
CA GLU A 59 -21.28 6.71 5.07
C GLU A 59 -20.09 7.19 4.24
N VAL A 60 -18.87 6.75 4.58
CA VAL A 60 -17.64 7.05 3.82
C VAL A 60 -17.79 6.58 2.38
N VAL A 61 -18.18 5.31 2.18
CA VAL A 61 -18.33 4.73 0.84
C VAL A 61 -19.50 5.35 0.09
N GLY A 62 -20.58 5.71 0.77
CA GLY A 62 -21.70 6.45 0.19
C GLY A 62 -21.25 7.78 -0.45
N ALA A 63 -20.45 8.56 0.29
CA ALA A 63 -19.89 9.82 -0.21
C ALA A 63 -18.90 9.61 -1.38
N MET A 64 -18.07 8.55 -1.33
CA MET A 64 -17.17 8.20 -2.43
C MET A 64 -17.95 7.78 -3.69
N ALA A 65 -19.05 7.01 -3.52
CA ALA A 65 -19.90 6.59 -4.62
C ALA A 65 -20.61 7.78 -5.31
N GLU A 66 -20.91 8.85 -4.58
CA GLU A 66 -21.41 10.10 -5.19
C GLU A 66 -20.40 10.72 -6.15
N LEU A 67 -19.10 10.67 -5.82
CA LEU A 67 -18.03 11.16 -6.69
C LEU A 67 -17.90 10.31 -7.97
N VAL A 68 -18.16 8.99 -7.86
CA VAL A 68 -18.23 8.12 -9.04
C VAL A 68 -19.40 8.51 -9.93
N ARG A 69 -20.61 8.67 -9.34
CA ARG A 69 -21.80 9.10 -10.10
C ARG A 69 -21.64 10.47 -10.72
N ALA A 70 -20.89 11.37 -10.08
CA ALA A 70 -20.57 12.69 -10.61
C ALA A 70 -19.47 12.68 -11.71
N GLY A 71 -18.91 11.51 -12.05
CA GLY A 71 -17.87 11.37 -13.05
C GLY A 71 -16.49 11.88 -12.65
N LYS A 72 -16.29 12.28 -11.38
CA LYS A 72 -15.01 12.80 -10.86
C LYS A 72 -14.00 11.70 -10.54
N VAL A 73 -14.48 10.49 -10.28
CA VAL A 73 -13.71 9.30 -9.93
C VAL A 73 -14.24 8.13 -10.72
N LYS A 74 -13.37 7.29 -11.29
CA LYS A 74 -13.80 6.06 -12.01
C LYS A 74 -14.06 4.90 -11.05
N ALA A 75 -13.18 4.74 -10.05
CA ALA A 75 -13.23 3.63 -9.12
C ALA A 75 -12.78 4.07 -7.73
N ILE A 76 -13.27 3.38 -6.70
CA ILE A 76 -12.94 3.67 -5.32
C ILE A 76 -12.20 2.51 -4.65
N GLY A 77 -11.37 2.86 -3.67
CA GLY A 77 -10.57 1.90 -2.92
C GLY A 77 -10.47 2.24 -1.44
N LEU A 78 -10.04 1.26 -0.66
CA LEU A 78 -9.78 1.41 0.76
C LEU A 78 -8.33 1.06 1.09
N SER A 79 -7.85 1.47 2.26
CA SER A 79 -6.51 1.12 2.73
C SER A 79 -6.55 0.73 4.21
N GLU A 80 -5.87 -0.38 4.55
CA GLU A 80 -5.70 -0.84 5.93
C GLU A 80 -7.04 -1.05 6.67
N VAL A 81 -7.95 -1.78 6.07
CA VAL A 81 -9.21 -2.18 6.70
C VAL A 81 -9.29 -3.70 6.85
N SER A 82 -10.06 -4.17 7.82
CA SER A 82 -10.33 -5.60 8.02
C SER A 82 -11.20 -6.18 6.90
N ALA A 83 -11.21 -7.50 6.78
CA ALA A 83 -12.07 -8.21 5.85
C ALA A 83 -13.56 -7.92 6.06
N ASP A 84 -14.01 -7.80 7.32
CA ASP A 84 -15.38 -7.41 7.66
C ASP A 84 -15.70 -6.00 7.15
N THR A 85 -14.84 -5.03 7.44
CA THR A 85 -15.00 -3.66 6.95
C THR A 85 -15.04 -3.60 5.42
N LEU A 86 -14.20 -4.39 4.74
CA LEU A 86 -14.18 -4.47 3.28
C LEU A 86 -15.51 -5.00 2.74
N ARG A 87 -16.07 -6.06 3.32
CA ARG A 87 -17.37 -6.63 2.91
C ARG A 87 -18.50 -5.63 3.09
N ARG A 88 -18.56 -4.96 4.24
CA ARG A 88 -19.57 -3.91 4.52
C ARG A 88 -19.46 -2.74 3.54
N ALA A 89 -18.26 -2.28 3.26
CA ALA A 89 -17.97 -1.25 2.27
C ALA A 89 -18.42 -1.66 0.87
N HIS A 90 -18.07 -2.88 0.47
CA HIS A 90 -18.39 -3.43 -0.86
C HIS A 90 -19.89 -3.60 -1.08
N ALA A 91 -20.65 -3.87 -0.02
CA ALA A 91 -22.12 -3.96 -0.07
C ALA A 91 -22.79 -2.61 -0.39
N VAL A 92 -22.14 -1.47 -0.09
CA VAL A 92 -22.64 -0.13 -0.43
C VAL A 92 -22.32 0.24 -1.87
N HIS A 93 -21.08 0.00 -2.27
CA HIS A 93 -20.57 0.26 -3.63
C HIS A 93 -19.35 -0.64 -3.88
N PRO A 94 -19.19 -1.22 -5.07
CA PRO A 94 -18.03 -2.04 -5.39
C PRO A 94 -16.69 -1.36 -5.07
N ILE A 95 -15.86 -2.02 -4.26
CA ILE A 95 -14.51 -1.58 -3.93
C ILE A 95 -13.55 -2.21 -4.93
N ALA A 96 -12.95 -1.39 -5.79
CA ALA A 96 -12.08 -1.87 -6.86
C ALA A 96 -10.72 -2.35 -6.33
N ALA A 97 -10.20 -1.71 -5.26
CA ALA A 97 -8.92 -2.08 -4.71
C ALA A 97 -8.84 -1.86 -3.18
N LEU A 98 -8.13 -2.77 -2.50
CA LEU A 98 -7.71 -2.62 -1.12
C LEU A 98 -6.18 -2.52 -1.08
N GLN A 99 -5.64 -1.46 -0.46
CA GLN A 99 -4.21 -1.29 -0.29
C GLN A 99 -3.79 -1.57 1.14
N SER A 100 -2.93 -2.58 1.34
CA SER A 100 -2.38 -2.96 2.66
C SER A 100 -0.91 -3.34 2.57
N GLU A 101 -0.19 -3.29 3.71
CA GLU A 101 1.18 -3.77 3.77
C GLU A 101 1.21 -5.28 3.53
N TYR A 102 2.05 -5.72 2.60
CA TYR A 102 2.26 -7.15 2.37
C TYR A 102 3.68 -7.40 1.83
N SER A 103 4.39 -8.31 2.45
CA SER A 103 5.76 -8.68 2.10
C SER A 103 6.13 -10.00 2.78
N LEU A 104 7.35 -10.50 2.58
CA LEU A 104 7.91 -11.62 3.35
C LEU A 104 7.90 -11.38 4.87
N PHE A 105 7.95 -10.10 5.31
CA PHE A 105 7.91 -9.74 6.74
C PHE A 105 6.51 -9.38 7.27
N THR A 106 5.51 -9.25 6.41
CA THR A 106 4.15 -8.85 6.78
C THR A 106 3.18 -9.75 6.03
N ARG A 107 2.76 -10.86 6.66
CA ARG A 107 1.97 -11.91 6.02
C ARG A 107 0.56 -12.05 6.61
N GLU A 108 0.22 -11.24 7.60
CA GLU A 108 -1.09 -11.23 8.26
C GLU A 108 -2.26 -11.15 7.27
N PRO A 109 -2.18 -10.38 6.14
CA PRO A 109 -3.26 -10.35 5.17
C PRO A 109 -3.62 -11.70 4.53
N GLU A 110 -2.75 -12.71 4.62
CA GLU A 110 -3.02 -14.06 4.07
C GLU A 110 -4.17 -14.75 4.79
N THR A 111 -4.43 -14.41 6.05
CA THR A 111 -5.40 -15.12 6.89
C THR A 111 -6.85 -14.75 6.58
N ASP A 112 -7.14 -13.49 6.26
CA ASP A 112 -8.51 -12.99 6.11
C ASP A 112 -8.68 -11.96 4.98
N VAL A 113 -7.80 -10.98 4.87
CA VAL A 113 -7.95 -9.84 3.94
C VAL A 113 -7.77 -10.27 2.48
N LEU A 114 -6.73 -11.03 2.18
CA LEU A 114 -6.51 -11.56 0.83
C LEU A 114 -7.62 -12.52 0.37
N PRO A 115 -8.11 -13.47 1.22
CA PRO A 115 -9.33 -14.23 0.92
C PRO A 115 -10.55 -13.36 0.60
N ALA A 116 -10.83 -12.34 1.41
CA ALA A 116 -11.94 -11.43 1.19
C ALA A 116 -11.80 -10.62 -0.12
N CYS A 117 -10.60 -10.18 -0.46
CA CYS A 117 -10.34 -9.52 -1.74
C CYS A 117 -10.67 -10.44 -2.93
N ARG A 118 -10.29 -11.72 -2.86
CA ARG A 118 -10.63 -12.70 -3.91
C ARG A 118 -12.13 -12.98 -4.00
N GLU A 119 -12.80 -13.11 -2.86
CA GLU A 119 -14.25 -13.32 -2.75
C GLU A 119 -15.03 -12.19 -3.45
N LEU A 120 -14.59 -10.95 -3.26
CA LEU A 120 -15.26 -9.75 -3.72
C LEU A 120 -14.80 -9.26 -5.11
N GLY A 121 -13.79 -9.89 -5.71
CA GLY A 121 -13.17 -9.38 -6.95
C GLY A 121 -12.43 -8.05 -6.76
N THR A 122 -12.03 -7.73 -5.53
CA THR A 122 -11.27 -6.54 -5.18
C THR A 122 -9.78 -6.79 -5.40
N ALA A 123 -9.09 -5.92 -6.15
CA ALA A 123 -7.65 -6.03 -6.31
C ALA A 123 -6.93 -5.74 -4.99
N PHE A 124 -5.93 -6.56 -4.64
CA PHE A 124 -5.09 -6.30 -3.48
C PHE A 124 -3.81 -5.57 -3.92
N VAL A 125 -3.59 -4.36 -3.40
CA VAL A 125 -2.41 -3.53 -3.71
C VAL A 125 -1.45 -3.55 -2.54
N ALA A 126 -0.30 -4.23 -2.74
CA ALA A 126 0.70 -4.45 -1.71
C ALA A 126 1.66 -3.26 -1.60
N TYR A 127 1.55 -2.44 -0.56
CA TYR A 127 2.57 -1.44 -0.31
C TYR A 127 3.72 -1.99 0.56
N SER A 128 4.87 -1.34 0.52
CA SER A 128 6.11 -1.79 1.16
C SER A 128 6.48 -3.25 0.86
N PRO A 129 6.36 -3.73 -0.40
CA PRO A 129 6.60 -5.13 -0.75
C PRO A 129 8.05 -5.58 -0.51
N LEU A 130 8.97 -4.62 -0.38
CA LEU A 130 10.39 -4.83 -0.03
C LEU A 130 10.69 -4.57 1.44
N GLY A 131 9.70 -4.62 2.34
CA GLY A 131 9.89 -4.42 3.77
C GLY A 131 10.56 -3.10 4.12
N ARG A 132 10.18 -2.00 3.45
CA ARG A 132 10.80 -0.65 3.62
C ARG A 132 12.31 -0.65 3.32
N ALA A 133 12.72 -1.33 2.26
CA ALA A 133 14.08 -1.58 1.78
C ALA A 133 14.87 -2.66 2.53
N MET A 134 14.39 -3.23 3.62
CA MET A 134 15.11 -4.29 4.35
C MET A 134 15.34 -5.52 3.45
N LEU A 135 14.33 -5.96 2.70
CA LEU A 135 14.40 -7.12 1.80
C LEU A 135 15.28 -6.90 0.55
N THR A 136 15.86 -5.71 0.38
CA THR A 136 16.84 -5.48 -0.69
C THR A 136 18.24 -5.98 -0.34
N GLY A 137 18.51 -6.25 0.95
CA GLY A 137 19.86 -6.57 1.45
C GLY A 137 20.85 -5.39 1.44
N ALA A 138 20.40 -4.20 1.02
CA ALA A 138 21.25 -3.01 0.88
C ALA A 138 21.00 -1.94 1.96
N LEU A 139 20.10 -2.21 2.92
CA LEU A 139 19.76 -1.27 3.99
C LEU A 139 20.76 -1.42 5.13
N ASP A 140 21.52 -0.35 5.38
CA ASP A 140 22.34 -0.20 6.58
C ASP A 140 21.53 0.59 7.61
N THR A 141 21.04 -0.10 8.64
CA THR A 141 20.21 0.52 9.68
C THR A 141 21.00 1.49 10.56
N ALA A 142 22.31 1.35 10.63
CA ALA A 142 23.19 2.26 11.39
C ALA A 142 23.36 3.62 10.70
N LYS A 143 23.03 3.71 9.40
CA LYS A 143 23.15 4.94 8.58
C LYS A 143 21.80 5.61 8.32
N LEU A 144 20.77 5.27 9.08
CA LEU A 144 19.49 5.96 8.96
C LEU A 144 19.60 7.41 9.46
N GLU A 145 19.16 8.36 8.64
CA GLU A 145 19.19 9.78 8.99
C GLU A 145 18.26 10.09 10.19
N ALA A 146 18.60 11.15 10.94
CA ALA A 146 17.73 11.67 11.98
C ALA A 146 16.38 12.10 11.36
N GLY A 147 15.27 11.53 11.85
CA GLY A 147 13.93 11.75 11.28
C GLY A 147 13.48 10.73 10.23
N ASP A 148 14.33 9.76 9.86
CA ASP A 148 13.87 8.62 9.08
C ASP A 148 12.87 7.80 9.91
N PHE A 149 11.68 7.61 9.36
CA PHE A 149 10.60 6.85 10.01
C PHE A 149 11.05 5.44 10.45
N ARG A 150 11.98 4.83 9.72
CA ARG A 150 12.52 3.50 10.02
C ARG A 150 13.31 3.47 11.32
N ALA A 151 13.99 4.57 11.67
CA ALA A 151 14.76 4.66 12.89
C ALA A 151 13.92 4.45 14.17
N ASN A 152 12.62 4.78 14.11
CA ASN A 152 11.67 4.62 15.23
C ASN A 152 10.77 3.38 15.09
N ASN A 153 10.98 2.54 14.09
CA ASN A 153 10.17 1.35 13.89
C ASN A 153 10.86 0.13 14.55
N PRO A 154 10.16 -0.61 15.42
CA PRO A 154 10.73 -1.75 16.16
C PRO A 154 11.44 -2.79 15.28
N ARG A 155 10.96 -3.00 14.06
CA ARG A 155 11.56 -3.91 13.08
C ARG A 155 13.04 -3.62 12.79
N PHE A 156 13.47 -2.37 12.95
CA PHE A 156 14.82 -1.90 12.64
C PHE A 156 15.68 -1.65 13.89
N GLN A 157 15.22 -2.05 15.09
CA GLN A 157 15.88 -1.76 16.35
C GLN A 157 16.24 -3.04 17.12
N GLY A 158 17.34 -2.96 17.89
CA GLY A 158 17.73 -3.98 18.87
C GLY A 158 17.79 -5.40 18.31
N GLU A 159 17.31 -6.36 19.09
CA GLU A 159 17.30 -7.78 18.72
C GLU A 159 16.46 -8.08 17.47
N ALA A 160 15.36 -7.34 17.25
CA ALA A 160 14.54 -7.52 16.05
C ALA A 160 15.31 -7.14 14.79
N ALA A 161 16.13 -6.08 14.82
CA ALA A 161 16.98 -5.70 13.69
C ALA A 161 18.01 -6.79 13.38
N ALA A 162 18.65 -7.36 14.40
CA ALA A 162 19.64 -8.44 14.25
C ALA A 162 19.01 -9.71 13.67
N ALA A 163 17.86 -10.13 14.21
CA ALA A 163 17.12 -11.30 13.72
C ALA A 163 16.67 -11.10 12.25
N ASN A 164 16.15 -9.92 11.91
CA ASN A 164 15.74 -9.60 10.54
C ASN A 164 16.94 -9.54 9.59
N ALA A 165 18.10 -9.04 10.03
CA ALA A 165 19.33 -9.03 9.20
C ALA A 165 19.76 -10.47 8.84
N ALA A 166 19.71 -11.41 9.79
CA ALA A 166 20.02 -12.82 9.54
C ALA A 166 19.07 -13.45 8.51
N LEU A 167 17.77 -13.13 8.57
CA LEU A 167 16.79 -13.58 7.58
C LEU A 167 17.06 -12.99 6.19
N VAL A 168 17.45 -11.72 6.12
CA VAL A 168 17.81 -11.05 4.86
C VAL A 168 19.06 -11.64 4.24
N GLU A 169 20.05 -12.05 5.06
CA GLU A 169 21.25 -12.75 4.59
C GLU A 169 20.89 -14.10 3.97
N GLN A 170 20.03 -14.89 4.61
CA GLN A 170 19.51 -16.14 4.06
C GLN A 170 18.75 -15.92 2.73
N LEU A 171 17.90 -14.89 2.67
CA LEU A 171 17.22 -14.49 1.43
C LEU A 171 18.22 -14.15 0.33
N GLY A 172 19.30 -13.46 0.69
CA GLY A 172 20.38 -13.11 -0.23
C GLY A 172 21.14 -14.34 -0.75
N ALA A 173 21.39 -15.34 0.10
CA ALA A 173 21.99 -16.59 -0.30
C ALA A 173 21.11 -17.33 -1.31
N LEU A 174 19.82 -17.49 -0.99
CA LEU A 174 18.83 -18.13 -1.87
C LEU A 174 18.70 -17.37 -3.20
N ALA A 175 18.65 -16.05 -3.17
CA ALA A 175 18.56 -15.25 -4.39
C ALA A 175 19.74 -15.49 -5.34
N ARG A 176 20.96 -15.59 -4.80
CA ARG A 176 22.16 -15.90 -5.59
C ARG A 176 22.09 -17.24 -6.28
N GLU A 177 21.56 -18.28 -5.63
CA GLU A 177 21.37 -19.60 -6.24
C GLU A 177 20.47 -19.56 -7.48
N TRP A 178 19.51 -18.60 -7.50
CA TRP A 178 18.57 -18.42 -8.61
C TRP A 178 19.01 -17.34 -9.60
N GLY A 179 20.20 -16.73 -9.42
CA GLY A 179 20.66 -15.63 -10.24
C GLY A 179 19.84 -14.35 -10.11
N LEU A 180 19.20 -14.15 -8.94
CA LEU A 180 18.34 -13.00 -8.63
C LEU A 180 18.99 -12.10 -7.58
N THR A 181 18.49 -10.85 -7.52
CA THR A 181 18.72 -10.02 -6.35
C THR A 181 17.71 -10.38 -5.25
N PRO A 182 17.99 -10.08 -3.95
CA PRO A 182 17.02 -10.27 -2.87
C PRO A 182 15.69 -9.56 -3.13
N ALA A 183 15.73 -8.35 -3.69
CA ALA A 183 14.54 -7.59 -4.07
C ALA A 183 13.71 -8.31 -5.14
N GLN A 184 14.36 -8.84 -6.18
CA GLN A 184 13.68 -9.62 -7.22
C GLN A 184 13.05 -10.89 -6.66
N LEU A 185 13.77 -11.63 -5.81
CA LEU A 185 13.25 -12.84 -5.18
C LEU A 185 12.03 -12.54 -4.30
N ALA A 186 12.08 -11.46 -3.49
CA ALA A 186 10.96 -11.05 -2.64
C ALA A 186 9.71 -10.68 -3.46
N LEU A 187 9.89 -9.96 -4.57
CA LEU A 187 8.78 -9.60 -5.46
C LEU A 187 8.24 -10.81 -6.24
N ALA A 188 9.12 -11.66 -6.77
CA ALA A 188 8.73 -12.88 -7.47
C ALA A 188 7.96 -13.84 -6.55
N TRP A 189 8.42 -14.01 -5.29
CA TRP A 189 7.69 -14.76 -4.28
C TRP A 189 6.26 -14.23 -4.08
N MET A 190 6.10 -12.91 -3.95
CA MET A 190 4.77 -12.30 -3.78
C MET A 190 3.87 -12.58 -4.98
N LEU A 191 4.36 -12.40 -6.19
CA LEU A 191 3.60 -12.61 -7.42
C LEU A 191 3.22 -14.09 -7.61
N ALA A 192 4.11 -15.02 -7.25
CA ALA A 192 3.83 -16.45 -7.30
C ALA A 192 2.83 -16.88 -6.21
N ARG A 193 3.00 -16.35 -4.99
CA ARG A 193 2.15 -16.69 -3.83
C ARG A 193 0.75 -16.12 -3.96
N GLN A 194 0.63 -14.89 -4.48
CA GLN A 194 -0.61 -14.14 -4.60
C GLN A 194 -0.74 -13.53 -6.00
N PRO A 195 -1.18 -14.32 -7.00
CA PRO A 195 -1.25 -13.86 -8.40
C PRO A 195 -2.18 -12.65 -8.63
N HIS A 196 -3.07 -12.38 -7.67
CA HIS A 196 -3.99 -11.24 -7.71
C HIS A 196 -3.48 -10.01 -6.93
N ALA A 197 -2.30 -10.10 -6.31
CA ALA A 197 -1.68 -8.97 -5.64
C ALA A 197 -0.88 -8.12 -6.63
N ILE A 198 -0.97 -6.81 -6.46
CA ILE A 198 -0.25 -5.81 -7.26
C ILE A 198 0.77 -5.16 -6.34
N PRO A 199 2.06 -5.56 -6.39
CA PRO A 199 3.10 -4.89 -5.61
C PRO A 199 3.38 -3.49 -6.14
N ILE A 200 3.58 -2.53 -5.24
CA ILE A 200 3.92 -1.14 -5.57
C ILE A 200 5.26 -0.73 -4.94
N PRO A 201 6.40 -1.31 -5.40
CA PRO A 201 7.71 -0.94 -4.90
C PRO A 201 8.09 0.47 -5.33
N GLY A 202 8.22 1.40 -4.36
CA GLY A 202 8.57 2.79 -4.62
C GLY A 202 10.07 2.96 -4.88
N THR A 203 10.44 3.69 -5.94
CA THR A 203 11.83 4.08 -6.22
C THR A 203 11.90 5.38 -7.00
N ARG A 204 13.04 6.08 -6.89
CA ARG A 204 13.42 7.26 -7.70
C ARG A 204 14.57 6.96 -8.67
N ARG A 205 15.05 5.70 -8.72
CA ARG A 205 16.18 5.28 -9.55
C ARG A 205 15.69 4.36 -10.66
N ILE A 206 16.01 4.70 -11.92
CA ILE A 206 15.62 3.91 -13.09
C ILE A 206 16.11 2.47 -12.98
N ALA A 207 17.38 2.26 -12.64
CA ALA A 207 17.94 0.91 -12.47
C ALA A 207 17.17 0.05 -11.45
N ARG A 208 16.66 0.66 -10.37
CA ARG A 208 15.83 -0.07 -9.40
C ARG A 208 14.42 -0.35 -9.93
N LEU A 209 13.87 0.52 -10.76
CA LEU A 209 12.61 0.27 -11.44
C LEU A 209 12.73 -0.93 -12.38
N GLU A 210 13.78 -0.96 -13.20
CA GLU A 210 14.07 -2.07 -14.12
C GLU A 210 14.30 -3.38 -13.37
N GLU A 211 15.07 -3.36 -12.27
CA GLU A 211 15.28 -4.49 -11.37
C GLU A 211 13.96 -5.04 -10.82
N ASN A 212 13.10 -4.16 -10.30
CA ASN A 212 11.80 -4.53 -9.75
C ASN A 212 10.86 -5.13 -10.83
N LEU A 213 10.83 -4.54 -12.03
CA LEU A 213 10.01 -5.02 -13.14
C LEU A 213 10.48 -6.39 -13.62
N ALA A 214 11.78 -6.65 -13.62
CA ALA A 214 12.33 -7.94 -14.02
C ALA A 214 11.84 -9.10 -13.14
N ALA A 215 11.45 -8.85 -11.88
CA ALA A 215 10.89 -9.87 -10.99
C ALA A 215 9.63 -10.54 -11.56
N ALA A 216 8.85 -9.85 -12.40
CA ALA A 216 7.64 -10.39 -13.01
C ALA A 216 7.90 -11.53 -14.02
N ARG A 217 9.15 -11.73 -14.44
CA ARG A 217 9.54 -12.82 -15.35
C ARG A 217 9.70 -14.17 -14.62
N TRP A 218 9.78 -14.13 -13.27
CA TRP A 218 10.00 -15.29 -12.40
C TRP A 218 8.70 -15.65 -11.70
N ARG A 219 7.79 -16.29 -12.42
CA ARG A 219 6.49 -16.76 -11.89
C ARG A 219 6.47 -18.28 -11.79
#